data_18a958a73f43382719ab3d77547cde08
#
_entry.id   18a958a73f43382719ab3d77547cde08
#
_cell.length_a   1.000
_cell.length_b   1.000
_cell.length_c   1.000
_cell.angle_alpha   90.00
_cell.angle_beta   90.00
_cell.angle_gamma   90.00
#
_symmetry.space_group_name_H-M   'P 1'
#
loop_
_entity.id
_entity.type
_entity.pdbx_description
1 polymer ?
#
loop_
_entity_poly.entity_id
_entity_poly.type
_entity_poly.pdbx_seq_one_letter_code
_entity_poly.pdbx_strand_id
1 'polypeptide(L)'
;MSEPYYSDDHVTIYHGDCRDILPLIGPVELVLTDPPYGINYVSNSGAGRGTAPITNDGARLSLRLYRSVLPLLDADHVLWFTRWDAWPDVWVDLGQWFPMRGLLVWDKGSPGMGDLRHWGPSYELIASAGKGQIVGSRDGSVLRYPTVAPAGRQHPTEKPVEMLSHLVAKLDASTVLDPFMGSGSTLRAAKDLGRKAIGIEIEERYCEIAAKR
;
A
#
# COMPACT_ATOMS: atom_id res chain seq x y z
N MET A 1 -10.89 7.96 -21.94
CA MET A 1 -10.60 7.04 -20.82
C MET A 1 -9.25 6.44 -21.13
N SER A 2 -8.29 6.46 -20.20
CA SER A 2 -7.04 5.74 -20.42
C SER A 2 -7.34 4.24 -20.48
N GLU A 3 -6.82 3.57 -21.49
CA GLU A 3 -6.95 2.12 -21.58
C GLU A 3 -6.14 1.47 -20.46
N PRO A 4 -6.66 0.40 -19.81
CA PRO A 4 -5.89 -0.32 -18.82
C PRO A 4 -4.67 -1.01 -19.47
N TYR A 5 -3.57 -1.06 -18.75
CA TYR A 5 -2.38 -1.82 -19.13
C TYR A 5 -2.65 -3.34 -19.14
N TYR A 6 -3.48 -3.79 -18.19
CA TYR A 6 -3.94 -5.17 -18.06
C TYR A 6 -5.35 -5.20 -17.46
N SER A 7 -6.17 -6.15 -17.89
CA SER A 7 -7.47 -6.42 -17.26
C SER A 7 -7.86 -7.87 -17.41
N ASP A 8 -8.35 -8.46 -16.33
CA ASP A 8 -9.04 -9.76 -16.32
C ASP A 8 -10.37 -9.64 -15.52
N ASP A 9 -11.01 -10.75 -15.18
CA ASP A 9 -12.30 -10.76 -14.47
C ASP A 9 -12.22 -10.13 -13.06
N HIS A 10 -11.04 -10.07 -12.44
CA HIS A 10 -10.82 -9.61 -11.08
C HIS A 10 -9.89 -8.40 -10.98
N VAL A 11 -8.93 -8.25 -11.88
CA VAL A 11 -7.84 -7.27 -11.74
C VAL A 11 -7.82 -6.33 -12.92
N THR A 12 -7.74 -5.03 -12.63
CA THR A 12 -7.47 -3.99 -13.64
C THR A 12 -6.23 -3.21 -13.21
N ILE A 13 -5.25 -3.10 -14.10
CA ILE A 13 -4.00 -2.38 -13.86
C ILE A 13 -3.90 -1.20 -14.81
N TYR A 14 -3.59 -0.04 -14.29
CA TYR A 14 -3.27 1.15 -15.05
C TYR A 14 -1.80 1.51 -14.91
N HIS A 15 -1.13 1.76 -16.02
CA HIS A 15 0.21 2.33 -16.05
C HIS A 15 0.13 3.85 -16.16
N GLY A 16 0.67 4.57 -15.17
CA GLY A 16 0.71 6.03 -15.19
C GLY A 16 0.72 6.67 -13.81
N ASP A 17 0.60 8.00 -13.81
CA ASP A 17 0.48 8.76 -12.57
C ASP A 17 -0.94 8.58 -11.98
N CYS A 18 -1.01 8.20 -10.71
CA CYS A 18 -2.30 7.99 -10.06
C CYS A 18 -3.17 9.25 -10.02
N ARG A 19 -2.58 10.45 -10.04
CA ARG A 19 -3.33 11.71 -10.06
C ARG A 19 -4.12 11.93 -11.35
N ASP A 20 -3.64 11.37 -12.46
CA ASP A 20 -4.30 11.46 -13.76
C ASP A 20 -5.37 10.37 -13.93
N ILE A 21 -5.19 9.23 -13.25
CA ILE A 21 -6.03 8.05 -13.40
C ILE A 21 -7.17 8.03 -12.37
N LEU A 22 -6.91 8.40 -11.11
CA LEU A 22 -7.92 8.38 -10.03
C LEU A 22 -9.21 9.12 -10.38
N PRO A 23 -9.19 10.29 -11.05
CA PRO A 23 -10.43 10.97 -11.46
C PRO A 23 -11.31 10.18 -12.43
N LEU A 24 -10.77 9.11 -13.05
CA LEU A 24 -11.46 8.25 -13.98
C LEU A 24 -12.03 6.98 -13.31
N ILE A 25 -11.62 6.73 -12.06
CA ILE A 25 -12.07 5.61 -11.25
C ILE A 25 -13.23 6.08 -10.39
N GLY A 26 -14.34 5.35 -10.43
CA GLY A 26 -15.49 5.63 -9.56
C GLY A 26 -15.23 5.26 -8.09
N PRO A 27 -16.26 5.40 -7.23
CA PRO A 27 -16.19 4.99 -5.83
C PRO A 27 -15.77 3.53 -5.66
N VAL A 28 -14.99 3.26 -4.62
CA VAL A 28 -14.57 1.91 -4.24
C VAL A 28 -14.88 1.66 -2.76
N GLU A 29 -15.00 0.42 -2.35
CA GLU A 29 -15.25 0.11 -0.94
C GLU A 29 -13.98 0.18 -0.09
N LEU A 30 -12.81 -0.13 -0.68
CA LEU A 30 -11.53 -0.15 0.06
C LEU A 30 -10.39 0.47 -0.75
N VAL A 31 -9.70 1.43 -0.17
CA VAL A 31 -8.33 1.80 -0.54
C VAL A 31 -7.38 1.11 0.43
N LEU A 32 -6.51 0.24 -0.08
CA LEU A 32 -5.45 -0.44 0.68
C LEU A 32 -4.12 -0.18 -0.01
N THR A 33 -3.26 0.65 0.58
CA THR A 33 -2.12 1.20 -0.14
C THR A 33 -0.88 1.46 0.72
N ASP A 34 0.29 1.32 0.09
CA ASP A 34 1.61 1.57 0.65
C ASP A 34 2.34 2.66 -0.18
N PRO A 35 2.02 3.93 0.04
CA PRO A 35 2.60 5.02 -0.75
C PRO A 35 4.10 5.21 -0.47
N PRO A 36 4.86 5.87 -1.35
CA PRO A 36 6.27 6.17 -1.12
C PRO A 36 6.46 7.07 0.10
N TYR A 37 7.37 6.68 1.03
CA TYR A 37 7.55 7.34 2.33
C TYR A 37 8.50 8.55 2.32
N GLY A 38 9.11 8.87 1.20
CA GLY A 38 10.00 10.03 1.07
C GLY A 38 11.38 9.85 1.68
N ILE A 39 11.88 8.63 1.79
CA ILE A 39 13.16 8.31 2.42
C ILE A 39 14.30 8.10 1.43
N ASN A 40 14.06 8.29 0.11
CA ASN A 40 15.02 7.96 -0.94
C ASN A 40 15.60 6.53 -0.74
N TYR A 41 14.71 5.56 -0.55
CA TYR A 41 15.11 4.19 -0.23
C TYR A 41 16.05 3.63 -1.29
N VAL A 42 17.30 3.39 -0.89
CA VAL A 42 18.30 2.65 -1.68
C VAL A 42 18.59 1.37 -0.91
N SER A 43 18.32 0.22 -1.52
CA SER A 43 18.64 -1.07 -0.90
C SER A 43 20.16 -1.22 -0.77
N ASN A 44 20.66 -1.28 0.46
CA ASN A 44 22.04 -1.60 0.79
C ASN A 44 22.32 -3.12 0.81
N SER A 45 21.48 -3.95 0.21
CA SER A 45 21.76 -5.39 0.10
C SER A 45 22.99 -5.58 -0.79
N GLY A 46 24.12 -5.92 -0.17
CA GLY A 46 25.46 -6.00 -0.71
C GLY A 46 25.74 -7.00 -1.84
N ALA A 47 24.85 -7.17 -2.76
CA ALA A 47 24.99 -7.96 -3.97
C ALA A 47 24.89 -7.07 -5.20
N GLY A 48 25.86 -6.17 -5.43
CA GLY A 48 26.32 -5.67 -6.73
C GLY A 48 25.30 -5.24 -7.82
N ARG A 49 24.01 -5.26 -7.54
CA ARG A 49 22.93 -4.77 -8.40
C ARG A 49 22.18 -3.71 -7.64
N GLY A 50 22.61 -2.44 -7.79
CA GLY A 50 21.87 -1.30 -7.25
C GLY A 50 20.42 -1.38 -7.74
N THR A 51 19.48 -1.60 -6.83
CA THR A 51 18.06 -1.37 -7.14
C THR A 51 17.92 0.13 -7.38
N ALA A 52 17.30 0.51 -8.49
CA ALA A 52 17.01 1.91 -8.78
C ALA A 52 16.23 2.52 -7.60
N PRO A 53 16.44 3.81 -7.27
CA PRO A 53 15.63 4.50 -6.27
C PRO A 53 14.14 4.39 -6.61
N ILE A 54 13.30 4.29 -5.59
CA ILE A 54 11.85 4.31 -5.78
C ILE A 54 11.46 5.69 -6.33
N THR A 55 10.71 5.72 -7.43
CA THR A 55 10.25 6.96 -8.06
C THR A 55 9.38 7.75 -7.08
N ASN A 56 9.65 9.06 -6.95
CA ASN A 56 8.95 10.00 -6.05
C ASN A 56 9.15 9.75 -4.54
N ASP A 57 10.17 9.00 -4.12
CA ASP A 57 10.44 8.72 -2.70
C ASP A 57 11.30 9.80 -1.99
N GLY A 58 11.30 11.05 -2.44
CA GLY A 58 11.92 12.19 -1.73
C GLY A 58 10.99 12.79 -0.68
N ALA A 59 11.48 13.07 0.56
CA ALA A 59 10.66 13.46 1.72
C ALA A 59 9.67 14.62 1.47
N ARG A 60 10.07 15.66 0.74
CA ARG A 60 9.18 16.77 0.37
C ARG A 60 8.22 16.42 -0.77
N LEU A 61 8.62 15.46 -1.62
CA LEU A 61 7.85 15.05 -2.78
C LEU A 61 6.70 14.13 -2.37
N SER A 62 6.94 13.21 -1.43
CA SER A 62 5.92 12.29 -0.93
C SER A 62 4.79 13.00 -0.18
N LEU A 63 5.09 13.99 0.67
CA LEU A 63 4.05 14.79 1.35
C LEU A 63 3.17 15.57 0.35
N ARG A 64 3.78 16.13 -0.70
CA ARG A 64 3.02 16.79 -1.78
C ARG A 64 2.15 15.80 -2.55
N LEU A 65 2.69 14.61 -2.81
CA LEU A 65 1.98 13.54 -3.50
C LEU A 65 0.75 13.11 -2.68
N TYR A 66 0.88 12.85 -1.38
CA TYR A 66 -0.27 12.48 -0.54
C TYR A 66 -1.37 13.53 -0.59
N ARG A 67 -1.02 14.80 -0.38
CA ARG A 67 -1.97 15.91 -0.40
C ARG A 67 -2.66 16.11 -1.74
N SER A 68 -2.03 15.69 -2.84
CA SER A 68 -2.65 15.74 -4.18
C SER A 68 -3.51 14.50 -4.48
N VAL A 69 -3.26 13.37 -3.83
CA VAL A 69 -3.99 12.11 -4.05
C VAL A 69 -5.21 11.98 -3.16
N LEU A 70 -5.10 12.35 -1.88
CA LEU A 70 -6.19 12.18 -0.91
C LEU A 70 -7.54 12.77 -1.36
N PRO A 71 -7.63 14.00 -1.94
CA PRO A 71 -8.89 14.56 -2.42
C PRO A 71 -9.49 13.84 -3.64
N LEU A 72 -8.72 12.96 -4.30
CA LEU A 72 -9.16 12.19 -5.46
C LEU A 72 -9.72 10.81 -5.09
N LEU A 73 -9.58 10.42 -3.82
CA LEU A 73 -10.07 9.13 -3.34
C LEU A 73 -11.55 9.24 -2.92
N ASP A 74 -12.35 8.31 -3.40
CA ASP A 74 -13.73 8.10 -2.96
C ASP A 74 -13.87 6.65 -2.49
N ALA A 75 -13.86 6.45 -1.17
CA ALA A 75 -13.82 5.12 -0.57
C ALA A 75 -14.58 5.04 0.76
N ASP A 76 -15.15 3.87 1.06
CA ASP A 76 -15.77 3.59 2.36
C ASP A 76 -14.74 3.30 3.45
N HIS A 77 -13.65 2.59 3.08
CA HIS A 77 -12.53 2.27 3.95
C HIS A 77 -11.21 2.72 3.34
N VAL A 78 -10.30 3.17 4.20
CA VAL A 78 -8.93 3.47 3.83
C VAL A 78 -7.97 2.81 4.83
N LEU A 79 -7.09 1.95 4.33
CA LEU A 79 -5.96 1.39 5.05
C LEU A 79 -4.68 1.90 4.39
N TRP A 80 -3.98 2.80 5.07
CA TRP A 80 -2.85 3.56 4.56
C TRP A 80 -1.59 3.21 5.34
N PHE A 81 -0.65 2.52 4.71
CA PHE A 81 0.63 2.22 5.33
C PHE A 81 1.45 3.48 5.56
N THR A 82 2.15 3.52 6.68
CA THR A 82 2.99 4.66 7.04
C THR A 82 4.09 4.27 8.04
N ARG A 83 5.00 5.20 8.27
CA ARG A 83 6.05 5.08 9.27
C ARG A 83 5.70 5.89 10.52
N TRP A 84 6.39 5.58 11.62
CA TRP A 84 6.20 6.26 12.91
C TRP A 84 6.46 7.78 12.83
N ASP A 85 7.46 8.20 12.05
CA ASP A 85 7.85 9.60 11.87
C ASP A 85 6.93 10.39 10.91
N ALA A 86 6.25 9.71 9.97
CA ALA A 86 5.26 10.29 9.09
C ALA A 86 3.81 10.22 9.65
N TRP A 87 3.60 9.44 10.71
CA TRP A 87 2.27 9.24 11.30
C TRP A 87 1.52 10.53 11.67
N PRO A 88 2.16 11.55 12.30
CA PRO A 88 1.45 12.78 12.64
C PRO A 88 0.86 13.50 11.43
N ASP A 89 1.62 13.56 10.33
CA ASP A 89 1.17 14.18 9.08
C ASP A 89 0.05 13.36 8.42
N VAL A 90 0.21 12.03 8.35
CA VAL A 90 -0.80 11.13 7.81
C VAL A 90 -2.12 11.23 8.60
N TRP A 91 -2.05 11.29 9.93
CA TRP A 91 -3.25 11.46 10.78
C TRP A 91 -4.00 12.75 10.44
N VAL A 92 -3.28 13.86 10.31
CA VAL A 92 -3.87 15.18 10.02
C VAL A 92 -4.39 15.23 8.58
N ASP A 93 -3.57 14.83 7.61
CA ASP A 93 -3.92 14.96 6.19
C ASP A 93 -5.05 13.99 5.79
N LEU A 94 -4.98 12.73 6.20
CA LEU A 94 -6.03 11.74 5.93
C LEU A 94 -7.34 12.09 6.66
N GLY A 95 -7.23 12.60 7.88
CA GLY A 95 -8.37 13.00 8.71
C GLY A 95 -9.18 14.18 8.16
N GLN A 96 -8.65 14.94 7.19
CA GLN A 96 -9.41 15.99 6.49
C GLN A 96 -10.46 15.40 5.52
N TRP A 97 -10.22 14.20 5.01
CA TRP A 97 -11.04 13.57 3.99
C TRP A 97 -11.85 12.38 4.52
N PHE A 98 -11.30 11.65 5.48
CA PHE A 98 -11.90 10.43 6.01
C PHE A 98 -11.93 10.46 7.54
N PRO A 99 -13.03 10.04 8.19
CA PRO A 99 -13.07 9.92 9.65
C PRO A 99 -12.05 8.87 10.10
N MET A 100 -11.07 9.30 10.91
CA MET A 100 -10.05 8.40 11.46
C MET A 100 -10.68 7.39 12.42
N ARG A 101 -10.30 6.12 12.30
CA ARG A 101 -10.82 5.00 13.10
C ARG A 101 -9.79 4.44 14.07
N GLY A 102 -8.52 4.50 13.71
CA GLY A 102 -7.46 3.99 14.57
C GLY A 102 -6.14 3.78 13.85
N LEU A 103 -5.27 3.10 14.56
CA LEU A 103 -3.94 2.73 14.11
C LEU A 103 -3.77 1.23 14.27
N LEU A 104 -3.37 0.55 13.19
CA LEU A 104 -2.91 -0.82 13.24
C LEU A 104 -1.37 -0.83 13.21
N VAL A 105 -0.80 -1.81 13.88
CA VAL A 105 0.65 -2.04 13.93
C VAL A 105 0.94 -3.37 13.25
N TRP A 106 1.68 -3.35 12.17
CA TRP A 106 2.24 -4.56 11.61
C TRP A 106 3.56 -4.89 12.31
N ASP A 107 3.54 -5.86 13.21
CA ASP A 107 4.72 -6.44 13.88
C ASP A 107 5.37 -7.47 12.94
N LYS A 108 6.60 -7.17 12.51
CA LYS A 108 7.39 -7.99 11.58
C LYS A 108 8.08 -9.18 12.26
N GLY A 109 8.02 -9.24 13.60
CA GLY A 109 8.60 -10.30 14.43
C GLY A 109 10.11 -10.22 14.63
N SER A 110 10.82 -9.42 13.84
CA SER A 110 12.27 -9.22 13.96
C SER A 110 12.66 -7.78 13.62
N PRO A 111 13.68 -7.23 14.26
CA PRO A 111 14.19 -5.92 13.91
C PRO A 111 14.78 -5.94 12.49
N GLY A 112 14.47 -4.89 11.73
CA GLY A 112 15.08 -4.66 10.43
C GLY A 112 16.59 -4.37 10.54
N MET A 113 17.32 -4.54 9.44
CA MET A 113 18.69 -4.07 9.33
C MET A 113 18.67 -2.53 9.27
N GLY A 114 19.57 -1.88 10.02
CA GLY A 114 19.64 -0.42 10.10
C GLY A 114 20.83 0.03 10.95
N ASP A 115 20.77 1.21 11.52
CA ASP A 115 21.78 1.68 12.45
C ASP A 115 21.73 0.86 13.75
N LEU A 116 22.76 0.03 13.95
CA LEU A 116 22.88 -0.88 15.09
C LEU A 116 23.06 -0.17 16.44
N ARG A 117 23.19 1.16 16.44
CA ARG A 117 23.31 2.00 17.66
C ARG A 117 21.97 2.43 18.20
N HIS A 118 20.87 2.18 17.46
CA HIS A 118 19.52 2.54 17.83
C HIS A 118 18.57 1.33 17.79
N TRP A 119 17.35 1.50 18.30
CA TRP A 119 16.32 0.49 18.23
C TRP A 119 16.00 0.15 16.76
N GLY A 120 16.09 -1.14 16.43
CA GLY A 120 15.78 -1.63 15.07
C GLY A 120 14.27 -1.54 14.78
N PRO A 121 13.85 -0.99 13.62
CA PRO A 121 12.44 -0.91 13.25
C PRO A 121 11.88 -2.32 13.02
N SER A 122 11.07 -2.81 13.94
CA SER A 122 10.42 -4.13 13.87
C SER A 122 8.96 -4.07 13.43
N TYR A 123 8.45 -2.89 13.12
CA TYR A 123 7.05 -2.69 12.78
C TYR A 123 6.87 -1.64 11.67
N GLU A 124 5.69 -1.64 11.09
CA GLU A 124 5.11 -0.55 10.31
C GLU A 124 3.71 -0.20 10.84
N LEU A 125 3.25 0.99 10.54
CA LEU A 125 1.95 1.49 10.96
C LEU A 125 0.98 1.46 9.78
N ILE A 126 -0.31 1.26 10.08
CA ILE A 126 -1.38 1.33 9.08
C ILE A 126 -2.48 2.22 9.66
N ALA A 127 -2.66 3.40 9.07
CA ALA A 127 -3.79 4.25 9.38
C ALA A 127 -5.08 3.59 8.91
N SER A 128 -6.07 3.52 9.80
CA SER A 128 -7.41 3.05 9.48
C SER A 128 -8.38 4.22 9.52
N ALA A 129 -9.07 4.48 8.41
CA ALA A 129 -10.01 5.57 8.27
C ALA A 129 -11.22 5.14 7.42
N GLY A 130 -12.25 5.99 7.36
CA GLY A 130 -13.46 5.76 6.57
C GLY A 130 -14.71 5.54 7.40
N LYS A 131 -15.84 5.25 6.75
CA LYS A 131 -17.16 5.11 7.38
C LYS A 131 -17.56 3.66 7.60
N GLY A 132 -16.95 2.73 6.88
CA GLY A 132 -17.29 1.33 6.93
C GLY A 132 -16.95 0.64 8.27
N GLN A 133 -17.36 -0.58 8.41
CA GLN A 133 -17.18 -1.40 9.61
C GLN A 133 -16.40 -2.68 9.29
N ILE A 134 -15.73 -3.24 10.29
CA ILE A 134 -15.14 -4.56 10.18
C ILE A 134 -16.23 -5.63 10.15
N VAL A 135 -16.00 -6.71 9.42
CA VAL A 135 -16.88 -7.87 9.37
C VAL A 135 -16.34 -9.02 10.21
N GLY A 136 -17.23 -9.85 10.73
CA GLY A 136 -16.89 -10.98 11.58
C GLY A 136 -16.43 -10.60 12.99
N SER A 137 -15.55 -11.40 13.58
CA SER A 137 -15.02 -11.13 14.92
C SER A 137 -14.04 -9.97 14.94
N ARG A 138 -14.03 -9.21 16.03
CA ARG A 138 -13.08 -8.12 16.24
C ARG A 138 -11.68 -8.68 16.52
N ASP A 139 -10.69 -8.21 15.76
CA ASP A 139 -9.27 -8.52 15.98
C ASP A 139 -8.58 -7.44 16.80
N GLY A 140 -7.39 -7.78 17.31
CA GLY A 140 -6.49 -6.80 17.91
C GLY A 140 -5.85 -5.89 16.84
N SER A 141 -5.38 -4.72 17.26
CA SER A 141 -4.73 -3.75 16.38
C SER A 141 -3.24 -4.06 16.12
N VAL A 142 -2.69 -5.13 16.67
CA VAL A 142 -1.32 -5.58 16.41
C VAL A 142 -1.37 -6.86 15.58
N LEU A 143 -0.89 -6.77 14.34
CA LEU A 143 -0.88 -7.84 13.35
C LEU A 143 0.54 -8.41 13.26
N ARG A 144 0.71 -9.71 13.47
CA ARG A 144 2.02 -10.38 13.43
C ARG A 144 2.16 -11.18 12.15
N TYR A 145 2.96 -10.68 11.23
CA TYR A 145 3.28 -11.33 9.98
C TYR A 145 4.76 -11.14 9.66
N PRO A 146 5.51 -12.19 9.31
CA PRO A 146 6.90 -12.03 8.87
C PRO A 146 6.97 -11.26 7.57
N THR A 147 8.07 -10.56 7.35
CA THR A 147 8.35 -9.93 6.06
C THR A 147 8.59 -10.98 4.98
N VAL A 148 8.32 -10.64 3.73
CA VAL A 148 8.67 -11.50 2.59
C VAL A 148 10.19 -11.74 2.58
N ALA A 149 10.60 -13.00 2.44
CA ALA A 149 12.03 -13.34 2.40
C ALA A 149 12.71 -12.71 1.17
N PRO A 150 13.97 -12.24 1.28
CA PRO A 150 14.65 -11.55 0.18
C PRO A 150 14.70 -12.34 -1.13
N ALA A 151 14.84 -13.67 -1.07
CA ALA A 151 14.88 -14.55 -2.24
C ALA A 151 13.54 -14.65 -3.00
N GLY A 152 12.41 -14.31 -2.36
CA GLY A 152 11.08 -14.35 -2.97
C GLY A 152 10.52 -12.98 -3.33
N ARG A 153 11.24 -11.90 -3.03
CA ARG A 153 10.74 -10.53 -3.28
C ARG A 153 10.79 -10.15 -4.74
N GLN A 154 9.70 -9.65 -5.23
CA GLN A 154 9.59 -9.04 -6.57
C GLN A 154 9.71 -7.50 -6.51
N HIS A 155 9.51 -6.90 -5.33
CA HIS A 155 9.68 -5.48 -5.05
C HIS A 155 10.44 -5.28 -3.72
N PRO A 156 11.31 -4.26 -3.58
CA PRO A 156 12.12 -4.04 -2.37
C PRO A 156 11.30 -3.92 -1.08
N THR A 157 10.12 -3.34 -1.14
CA THR A 157 9.21 -3.10 -0.01
C THR A 157 7.95 -3.96 -0.07
N GLU A 158 8.00 -5.13 -0.72
CA GLU A 158 6.87 -6.02 -0.90
C GLU A 158 6.21 -6.42 0.43
N LYS A 159 4.91 -6.23 0.53
CA LYS A 159 4.10 -6.61 1.69
C LYS A 159 3.67 -8.08 1.60
N PRO A 160 3.60 -8.80 2.73
CA PRO A 160 3.11 -10.19 2.74
C PRO A 160 1.65 -10.28 2.27
N VAL A 161 1.40 -11.09 1.25
CA VAL A 161 0.04 -11.29 0.69
C VAL A 161 -0.91 -11.81 1.76
N GLU A 162 -0.45 -12.69 2.66
CA GLU A 162 -1.26 -13.23 3.76
C GLU A 162 -1.80 -12.13 4.68
N MET A 163 -0.96 -11.15 5.06
CA MET A 163 -1.38 -10.01 5.86
C MET A 163 -2.38 -9.14 5.11
N LEU A 164 -2.12 -8.84 3.83
CA LEU A 164 -3.02 -8.04 3.00
C LEU A 164 -4.37 -8.74 2.82
N SER A 165 -4.37 -10.07 2.61
CA SER A 165 -5.60 -10.87 2.54
C SER A 165 -6.38 -10.83 3.86
N HIS A 166 -5.69 -10.88 5.01
CA HIS A 166 -6.35 -10.70 6.30
C HIS A 166 -7.05 -9.33 6.39
N LEU A 167 -6.34 -8.26 6.03
CA LEU A 167 -6.90 -6.90 6.06
C LEU A 167 -8.12 -6.76 5.14
N VAL A 168 -8.04 -7.26 3.91
CA VAL A 168 -9.16 -7.24 2.94
C VAL A 168 -10.34 -8.07 3.45
N ALA A 169 -10.09 -9.26 4.02
CA ALA A 169 -11.15 -10.15 4.52
C ALA A 169 -11.93 -9.56 5.71
N LYS A 170 -11.31 -8.64 6.46
CA LYS A 170 -11.94 -7.95 7.60
C LYS A 170 -12.87 -6.82 7.22
N LEU A 171 -12.94 -6.46 5.95
CA LEU A 171 -13.76 -5.35 5.48
C LEU A 171 -14.80 -5.85 4.47
N ASP A 172 -15.98 -5.24 4.53
CA ASP A 172 -17.03 -5.48 3.53
C ASP A 172 -16.72 -4.66 2.28
N ALA A 173 -15.80 -5.20 1.47
CA ALA A 173 -15.28 -4.55 0.29
C ALA A 173 -15.27 -5.50 -0.89
N SER A 174 -16.07 -5.23 -1.91
CA SER A 174 -16.10 -5.98 -3.16
C SER A 174 -15.02 -5.51 -4.15
N THR A 175 -14.61 -4.25 -4.03
CA THR A 175 -13.58 -3.61 -4.86
C THR A 175 -12.49 -3.00 -4.00
N VAL A 176 -11.23 -3.32 -4.32
CA VAL A 176 -10.03 -2.82 -3.65
C VAL A 176 -9.22 -1.97 -4.63
N LEU A 177 -8.85 -0.76 -4.22
CA LEU A 177 -7.99 0.14 -4.98
C LEU A 177 -6.63 0.29 -4.29
N ASP A 178 -5.56 0.14 -5.07
CA ASP A 178 -4.20 0.48 -4.66
C ASP A 178 -3.58 1.47 -5.66
N PRO A 179 -3.55 2.78 -5.36
CA PRO A 179 -2.98 3.80 -6.23
C PRO A 179 -1.45 3.80 -6.29
N PHE A 180 -0.77 2.93 -5.52
CA PHE A 180 0.68 2.76 -5.49
C PHE A 180 1.03 1.27 -5.43
N MET A 181 0.48 0.48 -6.38
CA MET A 181 0.42 -0.98 -6.25
C MET A 181 1.77 -1.69 -6.26
N GLY A 182 2.85 -1.05 -6.76
CA GLY A 182 4.14 -1.71 -6.94
C GLY A 182 4.01 -3.04 -7.69
N SER A 183 4.54 -4.11 -7.11
CA SER A 183 4.47 -5.47 -7.71
C SER A 183 3.10 -6.16 -7.55
N GLY A 184 2.05 -5.48 -7.08
CA GLY A 184 0.67 -5.98 -7.06
C GLY A 184 0.31 -6.92 -5.92
N SER A 185 0.97 -6.85 -4.76
CA SER A 185 0.64 -7.71 -3.61
C SER A 185 -0.79 -7.50 -3.11
N THR A 186 -1.26 -6.24 -3.09
CA THR A 186 -2.64 -5.89 -2.73
C THR A 186 -3.66 -6.48 -3.72
N LEU A 187 -3.35 -6.39 -5.02
CA LEU A 187 -4.21 -6.92 -6.08
C LEU A 187 -4.32 -8.45 -5.97
N ARG A 188 -3.19 -9.10 -5.72
CA ARG A 188 -3.14 -10.55 -5.52
C ARG A 188 -3.98 -10.97 -4.30
N ALA A 189 -3.84 -10.27 -3.19
CA ALA A 189 -4.61 -10.54 -1.98
C ALA A 189 -6.13 -10.41 -2.21
N ALA A 190 -6.56 -9.36 -2.94
CA ALA A 190 -7.96 -9.16 -3.29
C ALA A 190 -8.48 -10.24 -4.24
N LYS A 191 -7.72 -10.57 -5.29
CA LYS A 191 -8.06 -11.62 -6.25
C LYS A 191 -8.22 -12.99 -5.60
N ASP A 192 -7.31 -13.37 -4.68
CA ASP A 192 -7.38 -14.64 -3.96
C ASP A 192 -8.63 -14.77 -3.08
N LEU A 193 -9.24 -13.64 -2.70
CA LEU A 193 -10.51 -13.56 -1.97
C LEU A 193 -11.73 -13.38 -2.89
N GLY A 194 -11.56 -13.47 -4.22
CA GLY A 194 -12.62 -13.29 -5.20
C GLY A 194 -13.14 -11.84 -5.29
N ARG A 195 -12.34 -10.85 -4.83
CA ARG A 195 -12.67 -9.42 -4.91
C ARG A 195 -12.16 -8.83 -6.21
N LYS A 196 -12.76 -7.73 -6.65
CA LYS A 196 -12.19 -6.91 -7.72
C LYS A 196 -11.05 -6.06 -7.17
N ALA A 197 -10.02 -5.87 -7.98
CA ALA A 197 -8.86 -5.07 -7.62
C ALA A 197 -8.47 -4.11 -8.74
N ILE A 198 -8.21 -2.86 -8.39
CA ILE A 198 -7.72 -1.83 -9.30
C ILE A 198 -6.35 -1.39 -8.77
N GLY A 199 -5.33 -1.45 -9.63
CA GLY A 199 -3.99 -0.99 -9.30
C GLY A 199 -3.51 0.09 -10.24
N ILE A 200 -2.78 1.07 -9.71
CA ILE A 200 -2.11 2.08 -10.50
C ILE A 200 -0.62 2.06 -10.15
N GLU A 201 0.22 2.12 -11.17
CA GLU A 201 1.68 2.09 -10.99
C GLU A 201 2.35 2.94 -12.07
N ILE A 202 3.31 3.75 -11.66
CA ILE A 202 4.02 4.67 -12.56
C ILE A 202 5.18 3.98 -13.30
N GLU A 203 5.71 2.87 -12.75
CA GLU A 203 6.80 2.14 -13.36
C GLU A 203 6.26 0.90 -14.11
N GLU A 204 6.37 0.90 -15.43
CA GLU A 204 5.84 -0.15 -16.31
C GLU A 204 6.33 -1.55 -15.93
N ARG A 205 7.60 -1.68 -15.51
CA ARG A 205 8.17 -2.96 -15.05
C ARG A 205 7.38 -3.62 -13.93
N TYR A 206 6.80 -2.81 -13.03
CA TYR A 206 5.97 -3.33 -11.93
C TYR A 206 4.55 -3.66 -12.40
N CYS A 207 4.02 -2.93 -13.38
CA CYS A 207 2.78 -3.32 -14.05
C CYS A 207 2.91 -4.70 -14.70
N GLU A 208 4.03 -4.96 -15.39
CA GLU A 208 4.31 -6.27 -16.01
C GLU A 208 4.41 -7.40 -14.96
N ILE A 209 5.09 -7.14 -13.82
CA ILE A 209 5.19 -8.10 -12.71
C ILE A 209 3.80 -8.38 -12.11
N ALA A 210 3.02 -7.33 -11.84
CA ALA A 210 1.68 -7.46 -11.25
C ALA A 210 0.71 -8.21 -12.17
N ALA A 211 0.76 -7.98 -13.48
CA ALA A 211 -0.07 -8.68 -14.48
C ALA A 211 0.23 -10.19 -14.58
N LYS A 212 1.46 -10.61 -14.26
CA LYS A 212 1.88 -12.03 -14.25
C LYS A 212 1.58 -12.73 -12.92
N ARG A 213 1.14 -12.00 -11.90
CA ARG A 213 0.91 -12.49 -10.52
C ARG A 213 -0.52 -12.96 -10.32
#